data_ce12ceea4b56634ac9a10923f92a0c5d
#
_entry.id   ce12ceea4b56634ac9a10923f92a0c5d
#
_cell.length_a   1.000
_cell.length_b   1.000
_cell.length_c   1.000
_cell.angle_alpha   90.00
_cell.angle_beta   90.00
_cell.angle_gamma   90.00
#
_symmetry.space_group_name_H-M   'P 1'
#
loop_
_entity.id
_entity.type
_entity.pdbx_description
1 polymer ?
#
loop_
_entity_poly.entity_id
_entity_poly.type
_entity_poly.pdbx_seq_one_letter_code
_entity_poly.pdbx_strand_id
1 'polypeptide(L)'
;MFVTCFYAILDLNGASLTYANAGHDLPYLHRNGDAEELRARGMPLGLMPQMSYEEKEVMLDAGESVLFYSDGLVEAHDSRGEMFGFPRLRELVAEYGKEDSLEGFLMEELYSFVGEGWEQEDDITLLTLRRSAAQS
;
A
#
# COMPACT_ATOMS: atom_id res chain seq x y z
N MET A 1 0.71 -3.52 -24.76
CA MET A 1 0.01 -3.12 -23.50
C MET A 1 0.38 -4.08 -22.39
N PHE A 2 0.61 -3.57 -21.21
CA PHE A 2 0.87 -4.40 -20.03
C PHE A 2 0.05 -3.88 -18.85
N VAL A 3 -0.11 -4.71 -17.84
CA VAL A 3 -0.88 -4.39 -16.64
C VAL A 3 -0.02 -4.68 -15.41
N THR A 4 -0.02 -3.76 -14.45
CA THR A 4 0.59 -4.02 -13.14
C THR A 4 -0.47 -4.57 -12.21
N CYS A 5 -0.06 -5.49 -11.35
CA CYS A 5 -1.00 -6.15 -10.43
C CYS A 5 -0.27 -6.56 -9.16
N PHE A 6 -0.95 -6.42 -8.04
CA PHE A 6 -0.54 -7.03 -6.78
C PHE A 6 -1.66 -7.98 -6.36
N TYR A 7 -1.31 -9.23 -6.16
CA TYR A 7 -2.25 -10.30 -5.84
C TYR A 7 -1.99 -10.82 -4.44
N ALA A 8 -3.04 -11.00 -3.66
CA ALA A 8 -2.90 -11.49 -2.30
C ALA A 8 -4.06 -12.39 -1.90
N ILE A 9 -3.76 -13.42 -1.13
CA ILE A 9 -4.76 -14.32 -0.54
C ILE A 9 -4.59 -14.28 0.97
N LEU A 10 -5.68 -13.97 1.66
CA LEU A 10 -5.71 -13.97 3.12
C LEU A 10 -6.27 -15.28 3.63
N ASP A 11 -5.51 -15.96 4.48
CA ASP A 11 -5.98 -17.13 5.22
C ASP A 11 -6.51 -16.66 6.57
N LEU A 12 -7.83 -16.70 6.73
CA LEU A 12 -8.49 -16.20 7.95
C LEU A 12 -8.16 -17.06 9.18
N ASN A 13 -7.92 -18.35 8.98
CA ASN A 13 -7.65 -19.26 10.09
C ASN A 13 -6.24 -19.07 10.66
N GLY A 14 -5.27 -18.92 9.77
CA GLY A 14 -3.87 -18.73 10.17
C GLY A 14 -3.43 -17.28 10.23
N ALA A 15 -4.30 -16.35 9.83
CA ALA A 15 -3.98 -14.93 9.72
C ALA A 15 -2.71 -14.68 8.90
N SER A 16 -2.54 -15.44 7.83
CA SER A 16 -1.41 -15.28 6.92
C SER A 16 -1.87 -14.66 5.61
N LEU A 17 -0.97 -13.90 5.00
CA LEU A 17 -1.19 -13.27 3.71
C LEU A 17 -0.15 -13.83 2.73
N THR A 18 -0.61 -14.53 1.70
CA THR A 18 0.23 -15.00 0.61
C THR A 18 0.09 -14.04 -0.55
N TYR A 19 1.19 -13.56 -1.10
CA TYR A 19 1.13 -12.51 -2.11
C TYR A 19 2.15 -12.69 -3.22
N ALA A 20 1.84 -12.09 -4.36
CA ALA A 20 2.73 -11.98 -5.51
C ALA A 20 2.57 -10.61 -6.14
N ASN A 21 3.64 -10.09 -6.71
CA ASN A 21 3.66 -8.77 -7.31
C ASN A 21 4.03 -8.86 -8.79
N ALA A 22 3.24 -8.19 -9.62
CA ALA A 22 3.47 -8.09 -11.05
C ALA A 22 3.73 -6.62 -11.42
N GLY A 23 4.85 -6.07 -10.93
CA GLY A 23 5.27 -4.71 -11.26
C GLY A 23 4.47 -3.59 -10.61
N HIS A 24 3.66 -3.90 -9.62
CA HIS A 24 2.84 -2.91 -8.89
C HIS A 24 3.64 -2.29 -7.75
N ASP A 25 3.21 -1.13 -7.26
CA ASP A 25 3.78 -0.53 -6.06
C ASP A 25 3.62 -1.47 -4.88
N LEU A 26 4.65 -1.52 -4.03
CA LEU A 26 4.70 -2.45 -2.91
C LEU A 26 3.83 -1.95 -1.76
N PRO A 27 2.92 -2.80 -1.24
CA PRO A 27 2.15 -2.44 -0.05
C PRO A 27 3.05 -2.26 1.16
N TYR A 28 2.55 -1.52 2.16
CA TYR A 28 3.25 -1.34 3.43
C TYR A 28 2.55 -2.10 4.54
N LEU A 29 3.33 -2.89 5.27
CA LEU A 29 2.90 -3.57 6.50
C LEU A 29 3.28 -2.71 7.70
N HIS A 30 2.29 -2.32 8.50
CA HIS A 30 2.54 -1.62 9.76
C HIS A 30 2.83 -2.65 10.86
N ARG A 31 4.04 -2.61 11.39
CA ARG A 31 4.51 -3.54 12.42
C ARG A 31 5.47 -2.83 13.36
N ASN A 32 5.21 -2.92 14.66
CA ASN A 32 6.09 -2.34 15.69
C ASN A 32 6.40 -0.85 15.49
N GLY A 33 5.41 -0.08 15.03
CA GLY A 33 5.59 1.35 14.81
C GLY A 33 6.42 1.70 13.57
N ASP A 34 6.61 0.75 12.68
CA ASP A 34 7.35 0.94 11.44
C ASP A 34 6.51 0.49 10.25
N ALA A 35 6.92 0.88 9.05
CA ALA A 35 6.29 0.49 7.81
C ALA A 35 7.27 -0.36 7.00
N GLU A 36 6.94 -1.63 6.80
CA GLU A 36 7.76 -2.57 6.04
C GLU A 36 7.12 -2.80 4.66
N GLU A 37 7.94 -2.78 3.61
CA GLU A 37 7.45 -3.09 2.28
C GLU A 37 7.23 -4.60 2.13
N LEU A 38 6.10 -4.99 1.55
CA LEU A 38 5.87 -6.38 1.17
C LEU A 38 6.49 -6.63 -0.20
N ARG A 39 7.69 -7.17 -0.22
CA ARG A 39 8.47 -7.34 -1.45
C ARG A 39 8.26 -8.72 -2.06
N ALA A 40 8.02 -8.74 -3.37
CA ALA A 40 8.02 -9.95 -4.17
C ALA A 40 8.42 -9.55 -5.58
N ARG A 41 9.23 -10.36 -6.23
CA ARG A 41 9.71 -10.06 -7.56
C ARG A 41 8.69 -10.44 -8.63
N GLY A 42 8.57 -9.61 -9.64
CA GLY A 42 7.72 -9.86 -10.79
C GLY A 42 7.64 -8.63 -11.67
N MET A 43 7.49 -8.85 -12.96
CA MET A 43 7.33 -7.78 -13.96
C MET A 43 5.86 -7.63 -14.30
N PRO A 44 5.44 -6.48 -14.86
CA PRO A 44 4.05 -6.30 -15.26
C PRO A 44 3.53 -7.44 -16.14
N LEU A 45 2.25 -7.74 -16.00
CA LEU A 45 1.59 -8.77 -16.81
C LEU A 45 1.50 -8.32 -18.26
N GLY A 46 1.77 -9.25 -19.18
CA GLY A 46 1.70 -8.97 -20.60
C GLY A 46 2.95 -8.34 -21.20
N LEU A 47 3.96 -8.05 -20.37
CA LEU A 47 5.20 -7.45 -20.85
C LEU A 47 6.06 -8.46 -21.62
N MET A 48 6.16 -9.68 -21.11
CA MET A 48 6.92 -10.77 -21.71
C MET A 48 6.16 -12.09 -21.54
N PRO A 49 6.31 -13.04 -22.48
CA PRO A 49 5.68 -14.36 -22.29
C PRO A 49 6.45 -15.18 -21.25
N GLN A 50 5.76 -16.13 -20.65
CA GLN A 50 6.34 -17.14 -19.74
C GLN A 50 7.08 -16.57 -18.55
N MET A 51 6.57 -15.46 -17.99
CA MET A 51 7.13 -14.88 -16.77
C MET A 51 6.75 -15.73 -15.57
N SER A 52 7.70 -15.90 -14.65
CA SER A 52 7.43 -16.49 -13.35
C SER A 52 7.37 -15.39 -12.29
N TYR A 53 6.53 -15.60 -11.28
CA TYR A 53 6.33 -14.63 -10.21
C TYR A 53 6.70 -15.25 -8.86
N GLU A 54 7.41 -14.48 -8.06
CA GLU A 54 7.78 -14.89 -6.71
C GLU A 54 6.55 -14.78 -5.82
N GLU A 55 6.26 -15.85 -5.08
CA GLU A 55 5.17 -15.89 -4.12
C GLU A 55 5.76 -15.88 -2.73
N LYS A 56 5.24 -15.01 -1.87
CA LYS A 56 5.70 -14.88 -0.48
C LYS A 56 4.53 -14.93 0.49
N GLU A 57 4.85 -15.24 1.74
CA GLU A 57 3.86 -15.28 2.81
C GLU A 57 4.32 -14.43 3.97
N VAL A 58 3.39 -13.70 4.56
CA VAL A 58 3.63 -12.95 5.80
C VAL A 58 2.51 -13.24 6.78
N MET A 59 2.86 -13.36 8.06
CA MET A 59 1.88 -13.51 9.14
C MET A 59 1.47 -12.13 9.63
N LEU A 60 0.17 -11.94 9.85
CA LEU A 60 -0.35 -10.72 10.47
C LEU A 60 -0.66 -10.99 11.93
N ASP A 61 0.04 -10.30 12.82
CA ASP A 61 -0.27 -10.37 14.24
C ASP A 61 -1.41 -9.41 14.59
N ALA A 62 -2.01 -9.62 15.75
CA ALA A 62 -3.11 -8.76 16.21
C ALA A 62 -2.66 -7.29 16.22
N GLY A 63 -3.48 -6.41 15.68
CA GLY A 63 -3.21 -4.99 15.59
C GLY A 63 -2.37 -4.55 14.40
N GLU A 64 -1.82 -5.49 13.64
CA GLU A 64 -1.06 -5.15 12.44
C GLU A 64 -1.98 -4.86 11.26
N SER A 65 -1.50 -4.07 10.31
CA SER A 65 -2.27 -3.68 9.14
C SER A 65 -1.39 -3.62 7.89
N VAL A 66 -2.04 -3.79 6.74
CA VAL A 66 -1.37 -3.65 5.43
C VAL A 66 -2.12 -2.60 4.64
N LEU A 67 -1.40 -1.66 4.06
CA LEU A 67 -1.94 -0.65 3.17
C LEU A 67 -1.60 -1.02 1.73
N PHE A 68 -2.64 -1.16 0.92
CA PHE A 68 -2.54 -1.28 -0.54
C PHE A 68 -2.93 0.06 -1.14
N TYR A 69 -2.21 0.52 -2.15
CA TYR A 69 -2.46 1.84 -2.74
C TYR A 69 -2.11 1.85 -4.22
N SER A 70 -2.67 2.81 -4.95
CA SER A 70 -2.35 3.01 -6.36
C SER A 70 -1.33 4.14 -6.53
N ASP A 71 -0.70 4.20 -7.70
CA ASP A 71 0.31 5.20 -8.05
C ASP A 71 -0.17 6.63 -7.85
N GLY A 72 -1.47 6.87 -8.07
CA GLY A 72 -2.03 8.22 -7.96
C GLY A 72 -1.77 8.89 -6.62
N LEU A 73 -1.64 8.11 -5.55
CA LEU A 73 -1.35 8.66 -4.24
C LEU A 73 0.06 9.25 -4.17
N VAL A 74 1.08 8.45 -4.55
CA VAL A 74 2.48 8.86 -4.42
C VAL A 74 2.91 9.84 -5.51
N GLU A 75 2.23 9.83 -6.64
CA GLU A 75 2.51 10.71 -7.78
C GLU A 75 1.78 12.06 -7.69
N ALA A 76 0.84 12.23 -6.77
CA ALA A 76 0.20 13.51 -6.55
C ALA A 76 1.25 14.56 -6.17
N HIS A 77 1.13 15.75 -6.72
CA HIS A 77 2.13 16.78 -6.54
C HIS A 77 1.51 18.09 -6.06
N ASP A 78 2.32 18.89 -5.38
CA ASP A 78 1.91 20.20 -4.88
C ASP A 78 2.04 21.27 -5.97
N SER A 79 1.79 22.54 -5.62
CA SER A 79 1.87 23.64 -6.55
C SER A 79 3.27 23.91 -7.11
N ARG A 80 4.28 23.33 -6.47
CA ARG A 80 5.69 23.45 -6.92
C ARG A 80 6.11 22.26 -7.79
N GLY A 81 5.23 21.29 -8.00
CA GLY A 81 5.53 20.08 -8.75
C GLY A 81 6.23 18.99 -7.94
N GLU A 82 6.34 19.16 -6.62
CA GLU A 82 6.94 18.15 -5.76
C GLU A 82 5.91 17.04 -5.48
N MET A 83 6.33 15.77 -5.69
CA MET A 83 5.44 14.62 -5.48
C MET A 83 5.27 14.30 -4.01
N PHE A 84 4.09 13.74 -3.66
CA PHE A 84 3.83 13.24 -2.31
C PHE A 84 4.92 12.24 -1.91
N GLY A 85 5.13 11.22 -2.75
CA GLY A 85 6.29 10.34 -2.68
C GLY A 85 6.21 9.21 -1.67
N PHE A 86 7.05 8.20 -1.88
CA PHE A 86 7.11 7.03 -1.01
C PHE A 86 7.63 7.33 0.40
N PRO A 87 8.68 8.15 0.59
CA PRO A 87 9.17 8.41 1.94
C PRO A 87 8.10 9.00 2.86
N ARG A 88 7.30 9.93 2.34
CA ARG A 88 6.21 10.55 3.11
C ARG A 88 5.13 9.54 3.44
N LEU A 89 4.74 8.71 2.46
CA LEU A 89 3.75 7.66 2.67
C LEU A 89 4.22 6.68 3.74
N ARG A 90 5.47 6.25 3.66
CA ARG A 90 6.05 5.32 4.62
C ARG A 90 6.03 5.88 6.04
N GLU A 91 6.40 7.14 6.22
CA GLU A 91 6.35 7.78 7.53
C GLU A 91 4.93 7.84 8.09
N LEU A 92 3.96 8.15 7.25
CA LEU A 92 2.56 8.22 7.67
C LEU A 92 2.02 6.85 8.05
N VAL A 93 2.37 5.80 7.31
CA VAL A 93 1.98 4.44 7.67
C VAL A 93 2.61 4.04 9.01
N ALA A 94 3.87 4.37 9.22
CA ALA A 94 4.55 4.08 10.49
C ALA A 94 3.86 4.79 11.66
N GLU A 95 3.44 6.03 11.48
CA GLU A 95 2.82 6.84 12.54
C GLU A 95 1.37 6.46 12.78
N TYR A 96 0.57 6.29 11.72
CA TYR A 96 -0.88 6.12 11.82
C TYR A 96 -1.37 4.70 11.50
N GLY A 97 -0.48 3.77 11.21
CA GLY A 97 -0.88 2.42 10.78
C GLY A 97 -1.69 1.64 11.80
N LYS A 98 -1.61 2.00 13.07
CA LYS A 98 -2.40 1.37 14.14
C LYS A 98 -3.83 1.95 14.26
N GLU A 99 -4.09 3.06 13.59
CA GLU A 99 -5.39 3.73 13.68
C GLU A 99 -6.42 3.03 12.78
N ASP A 100 -7.67 3.00 13.22
CA ASP A 100 -8.74 2.35 12.46
C ASP A 100 -9.04 3.06 11.14
N SER A 101 -8.73 4.35 11.04
CA SER A 101 -9.02 5.17 9.86
C SER A 101 -7.74 5.62 9.17
N LEU A 102 -6.78 4.70 8.99
CA LEU A 102 -5.53 5.03 8.32
C LEU A 102 -5.74 5.73 6.98
N GLU A 103 -6.65 5.22 6.15
CA GLU A 103 -6.95 5.81 4.86
C GLU A 103 -7.49 7.23 4.97
N GLY A 104 -8.26 7.52 6.01
CA GLY A 104 -8.74 8.88 6.29
C GLY A 104 -7.60 9.84 6.62
N PHE A 105 -6.67 9.42 7.48
CA PHE A 105 -5.49 10.21 7.80
C PHE A 105 -4.62 10.47 6.57
N LEU A 106 -4.45 9.45 5.74
CA LEU A 106 -3.66 9.59 4.52
C LEU A 106 -4.28 10.60 3.55
N MET A 107 -5.60 10.56 3.39
CA MET A 107 -6.27 11.51 2.51
C MET A 107 -6.21 12.93 3.04
N GLU A 108 -6.34 13.13 4.35
CA GLU A 108 -6.19 14.44 4.97
C GLU A 108 -4.79 15.01 4.74
N GLU A 109 -3.76 14.18 4.93
CA GLU A 109 -2.38 14.58 4.69
C GLU A 109 -2.13 14.89 3.21
N LEU A 110 -2.73 14.12 2.32
CA LEU A 110 -2.62 14.36 0.89
C LEU A 110 -3.23 15.71 0.52
N TYR A 111 -4.44 15.99 0.96
CA TYR A 111 -5.12 17.27 0.66
C TYR A 111 -4.36 18.46 1.23
N SER A 112 -3.81 18.30 2.42
CA SER A 112 -2.97 19.33 3.03
C SER A 112 -1.70 19.58 2.23
N PHE A 113 -1.12 18.53 1.70
CA PHE A 113 0.11 18.61 0.91
C PHE A 113 -0.11 19.27 -0.46
N VAL A 114 -1.14 18.85 -1.19
CA VAL A 114 -1.37 19.36 -2.55
C VAL A 114 -1.95 20.77 -2.56
N GLY A 115 -2.68 21.16 -1.52
CA GLY A 115 -3.20 22.52 -1.37
C GLY A 115 -4.45 22.80 -2.20
N GLU A 116 -4.89 24.05 -2.15
CA GLU A 116 -6.06 24.51 -2.89
C GLU A 116 -5.78 24.53 -4.39
N GLY A 117 -6.82 24.26 -5.17
CA GLY A 117 -6.72 24.29 -6.63
C GLY A 117 -6.10 23.05 -7.25
N TRP A 118 -5.81 22.04 -6.43
CA TRP A 118 -5.29 20.79 -6.96
C TRP A 118 -6.30 20.05 -7.82
N GLU A 119 -5.84 19.64 -8.99
CA GLU A 119 -6.62 18.78 -9.87
C GLU A 119 -6.02 17.38 -9.84
N GLN A 120 -6.85 16.40 -9.52
CA GLN A 120 -6.42 15.00 -9.47
C GLN A 120 -6.19 14.50 -10.90
N GLU A 121 -4.94 14.12 -11.20
CA GLU A 121 -4.56 13.65 -12.53
C GLU A 121 -4.76 12.15 -12.72
N ASP A 122 -4.76 11.39 -11.63
CA ASP A 122 -4.91 9.94 -11.67
C ASP A 122 -5.81 9.48 -10.54
N ASP A 123 -6.39 8.30 -10.71
CA ASP A 123 -7.24 7.70 -9.69
C ASP A 123 -6.42 7.32 -8.47
N ILE A 124 -6.99 7.58 -7.30
CA ILE A 124 -6.36 7.23 -6.03
C ILE A 124 -7.20 6.14 -5.38
N THR A 125 -6.59 4.98 -5.20
CA THR A 125 -7.22 3.84 -4.53
C THR A 125 -6.42 3.48 -3.29
N LEU A 126 -7.10 3.37 -2.17
CA LEU A 126 -6.52 2.94 -0.90
C LEU A 126 -7.35 1.81 -0.33
N LEU A 127 -6.69 0.76 0.11
CA LEU A 127 -7.33 -0.37 0.77
C LEU A 127 -6.49 -0.78 1.96
N THR A 128 -7.11 -0.83 3.14
CA THR A 128 -6.42 -1.24 4.36
C THR A 128 -6.96 -2.58 4.82
N LEU A 129 -6.07 -3.52 5.06
CA LEU A 129 -6.36 -4.81 5.68
C LEU A 129 -5.78 -4.77 7.09
N ARG A 130 -6.62 -5.00 8.09
CA ARG A 130 -6.21 -4.92 9.49
C ARG A 130 -6.65 -6.17 10.24
N ARG A 131 -5.73 -6.74 11.02
CA ARG A 131 -6.10 -7.78 11.95
C ARG A 131 -6.48 -7.13 13.27
N SER A 132 -7.74 -7.29 13.68
CA SER A 132 -8.23 -6.73 14.93
C SER A 132 -7.45 -7.30 16.11
N ALA A 133 -7.31 -6.49 17.16
CA ALA A 133 -6.77 -6.98 18.41
C ALA A 133 -7.66 -8.11 18.91
N ALA A 134 -7.05 -9.13 19.55
CA ALA A 134 -7.79 -10.29 20.02
C ALA A 134 -8.89 -9.87 21.00
N GLN A 135 -10.09 -10.38 20.76
CA GLN A 135 -11.22 -10.21 21.66
C GLN A 135 -11.26 -11.44 22.56
N SER A 136 -11.25 -11.24 23.82
CA SER A 136 -11.38 -12.33 24.80
C SER A 136 -12.85 -12.65 25.05
#